data_37e39006fff407a5d96fa29c25a1aa74
#
_entry.id   37e39006fff407a5d96fa29c25a1aa74
#
_cell.length_a   1.000
_cell.length_b   1.000
_cell.length_c   1.000
_cell.angle_alpha   90.00
_cell.angle_beta   90.00
_cell.angle_gamma   90.00
#
_symmetry.space_group_name_H-M   'P 1'
#
loop_
_entity.id
_entity.type
_entity.pdbx_description
1 polymer ?
#
loop_
_entity_poly.entity_id
_entity_poly.type
_entity_poly.pdbx_seq_one_letter_code
_entity_poly.pdbx_strand_id
1 'polypeptide(L)'
;GGEDYLRTAEDSFFAVYEREGAGYFLKNFADFFAEDDLTVVNLEGVLTDNNALYPRDKGKGDDGYWFRGPTEYAKVLSAASVEVASLANNHAFDYGAQGFRDTIAAVEAEGLGWFGTYNKNRDPETEKFYFYTKDGVTICLMSLLWDDYNPQDPNGNGAYLRQQISEIKQSGQADAVI
;
A
#
# COMPACT_ATOMS: atom_id res chain seq x y z
N GLY A 1 21.90 14.80 -3.72
CA GLY A 1 22.64 14.25 -4.84
C GLY A 1 22.12 12.93 -5.43
N GLY A 2 21.55 12.00 -4.65
CA GLY A 2 21.08 10.70 -5.17
C GLY A 2 19.73 10.76 -5.91
N GLU A 3 18.84 11.64 -5.48
CA GLU A 3 17.53 11.80 -6.12
C GLU A 3 17.62 12.36 -7.54
N ASP A 4 18.55 13.25 -7.83
CA ASP A 4 18.70 13.81 -9.17
C ASP A 4 19.24 12.78 -10.16
N TYR A 5 20.12 11.87 -9.72
CA TYR A 5 20.65 10.82 -10.59
C TYR A 5 19.55 9.82 -10.98
N LEU A 6 18.69 9.43 -10.03
CA LEU A 6 17.60 8.50 -10.30
C LEU A 6 16.54 9.07 -11.25
N ARG A 7 16.39 10.40 -11.31
CA ARG A 7 15.48 11.07 -12.24
C ARG A 7 16.08 11.26 -13.63
N THR A 8 17.42 11.38 -13.75
CA THR A 8 18.09 11.69 -15.02
C THR A 8 18.52 10.46 -15.81
N ALA A 9 18.54 9.27 -15.20
CA ALA A 9 18.86 8.03 -15.93
C ALA A 9 17.72 7.70 -16.91
N GLU A 10 18.05 7.39 -18.16
CA GLU A 10 17.09 7.10 -19.23
C GLU A 10 16.18 5.89 -18.93
N ASP A 11 16.65 4.98 -18.08
CA ASP A 11 15.99 3.77 -17.61
C ASP A 11 15.36 3.92 -16.21
N SER A 12 15.41 5.13 -15.63
CA SER A 12 14.73 5.39 -14.36
C SER A 12 13.22 5.23 -14.53
N PHE A 13 12.54 4.86 -13.42
CA PHE A 13 11.09 4.77 -13.42
C PHE A 13 10.42 6.06 -13.92
N PHE A 14 10.94 7.22 -13.49
CA PHE A 14 10.45 8.52 -13.91
C PHE A 14 10.59 8.71 -15.43
N ALA A 15 11.78 8.49 -16.00
CA ALA A 15 12.01 8.69 -17.44
C ALA A 15 11.18 7.73 -18.29
N VAL A 16 11.02 6.49 -17.84
CA VAL A 16 10.16 5.50 -18.51
C VAL A 16 8.69 5.90 -18.42
N TYR A 17 8.23 6.36 -17.26
CA TYR A 17 6.86 6.82 -17.08
C TYR A 17 6.52 8.00 -18.00
N GLU A 18 7.39 9.02 -18.06
CA GLU A 18 7.21 10.17 -18.93
C GLU A 18 7.18 9.78 -20.42
N ARG A 19 7.97 8.81 -20.82
CA ARG A 19 8.07 8.36 -22.21
C ARG A 19 6.95 7.43 -22.64
N GLU A 20 6.62 6.45 -21.80
CA GLU A 20 5.74 5.33 -22.16
C GLU A 20 4.35 5.42 -21.50
N GLY A 21 4.21 6.23 -20.44
CA GLY A 21 2.98 6.35 -19.67
C GLY A 21 2.74 5.21 -18.66
N ALA A 22 1.68 5.35 -17.88
CA ALA A 22 1.34 4.47 -16.78
C ALA A 22 1.12 3.01 -17.20
N GLY A 23 0.48 2.77 -18.33
CA GLY A 23 0.15 1.42 -18.81
C GLY A 23 1.35 0.57 -19.20
N TYR A 24 2.55 1.15 -19.31
CA TYR A 24 3.73 0.42 -19.74
C TYR A 24 4.20 -0.63 -18.73
N PHE A 25 4.19 -0.30 -17.45
CA PHE A 25 4.88 -1.09 -16.41
C PHE A 25 4.29 -2.47 -16.17
N LEU A 26 2.97 -2.57 -16.20
CA LEU A 26 2.24 -3.81 -15.96
C LEU A 26 1.55 -4.35 -17.23
N LYS A 27 1.87 -3.83 -18.40
CA LYS A 27 1.22 -4.20 -19.68
C LYS A 27 1.20 -5.70 -19.99
N ASN A 28 2.21 -6.42 -19.53
CA ASN A 28 2.30 -7.87 -19.75
C ASN A 28 1.40 -8.68 -18.81
N PHE A 29 0.83 -8.05 -17.80
CA PHE A 29 -0.07 -8.66 -16.81
C PHE A 29 -1.49 -8.13 -16.92
N ALA A 30 -1.71 -7.01 -17.65
CA ALA A 30 -2.99 -6.30 -17.67
C ALA A 30 -4.16 -7.19 -18.10
N ASP A 31 -3.98 -8.00 -19.16
CA ASP A 31 -5.02 -8.92 -19.63
C ASP A 31 -5.31 -10.01 -18.57
N PHE A 32 -4.27 -10.52 -17.91
CA PHE A 32 -4.43 -11.52 -16.86
C PHE A 32 -5.16 -10.96 -15.65
N PHE A 33 -4.82 -9.74 -15.21
CA PHE A 33 -5.49 -9.08 -14.10
C PHE A 33 -6.93 -8.67 -14.45
N ALA A 34 -7.20 -8.32 -15.71
CA ALA A 34 -8.55 -8.00 -16.16
C ALA A 34 -9.49 -9.22 -16.22
N GLU A 35 -8.95 -10.44 -16.28
CA GLU A 35 -9.72 -11.69 -16.34
C GLU A 35 -9.94 -12.30 -14.95
N ASP A 36 -9.17 -11.90 -13.93
CA ASP A 36 -9.34 -12.42 -12.59
C ASP A 36 -10.47 -11.73 -11.82
N ASP A 37 -10.74 -12.20 -10.62
CA ASP A 37 -11.79 -11.65 -9.77
C ASP A 37 -11.29 -10.52 -8.88
N LEU A 38 -9.97 -10.52 -8.56
CA LEU A 38 -9.37 -9.57 -7.64
C LEU A 38 -7.84 -9.66 -7.69
N THR A 39 -7.20 -8.63 -8.21
CA THR A 39 -5.75 -8.45 -8.14
C THR A 39 -5.38 -7.58 -6.93
N VAL A 40 -4.54 -8.12 -6.07
CA VAL A 40 -3.99 -7.43 -4.90
C VAL A 40 -2.49 -7.26 -5.05
N VAL A 41 -2.00 -6.03 -4.83
CA VAL A 41 -0.57 -5.72 -4.91
C VAL A 41 -0.05 -5.10 -3.62
N ASN A 42 1.25 -5.25 -3.34
CA ASN A 42 1.93 -4.44 -2.34
C ASN A 42 2.39 -3.13 -2.97
N LEU A 43 1.90 -2.00 -2.48
CA LEU A 43 2.36 -0.67 -2.87
C LEU A 43 3.40 -0.19 -1.87
N GLU A 44 4.68 -0.44 -2.18
CA GLU A 44 5.79 -0.09 -1.33
C GLU A 44 6.31 1.31 -1.65
N GLY A 45 6.17 2.20 -0.67
CA GLY A 45 6.59 3.59 -0.77
C GLY A 45 5.45 4.58 -0.57
N VAL A 46 5.78 5.85 -0.71
CA VAL A 46 4.86 6.97 -0.52
C VAL A 46 4.58 7.64 -1.86
N LEU A 47 3.30 7.90 -2.12
CA LEU A 47 2.85 8.71 -3.25
C LEU A 47 2.43 10.09 -2.73
N THR A 48 3.23 11.13 -3.02
CA THR A 48 2.93 12.50 -2.59
C THR A 48 3.60 13.54 -3.48
N ASP A 49 2.86 14.59 -3.80
CA ASP A 49 3.36 15.77 -4.51
C ASP A 49 3.79 16.89 -3.56
N ASN A 50 3.68 16.67 -2.24
CA ASN A 50 4.03 17.65 -1.23
C ASN A 50 5.54 17.71 -1.03
N ASN A 51 6.20 18.63 -1.73
CA ASN A 51 7.65 18.82 -1.67
C ASN A 51 8.16 19.41 -0.33
N ALA A 52 7.27 19.80 0.57
CA ALA A 52 7.65 20.26 1.91
C ALA A 52 7.81 19.13 2.92
N LEU A 53 7.45 17.88 2.56
CA LEU A 53 7.64 16.72 3.43
C LEU A 53 9.11 16.29 3.43
N TYR A 54 9.62 16.00 4.63
CA TYR A 54 10.95 15.44 4.83
C TYR A 54 10.86 13.95 5.14
N PRO A 55 11.87 13.16 4.71
CA PRO A 55 11.96 11.76 5.10
C PRO A 55 12.01 11.61 6.63
N ARG A 56 11.35 10.58 7.15
CA ARG A 56 11.45 10.28 8.58
C ARG A 56 12.87 9.90 8.96
N ASP A 57 13.27 10.24 10.19
CA ASP A 57 14.52 9.76 10.77
C ASP A 57 14.41 8.23 11.01
N LYS A 58 15.28 7.45 10.37
CA LYS A 58 15.39 6.00 10.56
C LYS A 58 16.46 5.62 11.58
N GLY A 59 17.05 6.61 12.28
CA GLY A 59 18.05 6.40 13.33
C GLY A 59 19.51 6.52 12.85
N LYS A 60 20.44 6.25 13.76
CA LYS A 60 21.87 6.47 13.53
C LYS A 60 22.44 5.49 12.50
N GLY A 61 23.00 6.03 11.43
CA GLY A 61 23.66 5.28 10.38
C GLY A 61 22.94 5.41 9.07
N ASP A 62 22.89 6.54 8.58
CA ASP A 62 22.13 7.22 7.54
C ASP A 62 22.26 6.63 6.11
N ASP A 63 22.23 5.33 6.00
CA ASP A 63 22.01 4.62 4.73
C ASP A 63 20.51 4.24 4.55
N GLY A 64 19.61 5.02 5.13
CA GLY A 64 18.19 4.80 5.01
C GLY A 64 17.71 5.05 3.59
N TYR A 65 17.04 4.05 3.02
CA TYR A 65 16.32 4.23 1.77
C TYR A 65 14.92 4.77 2.08
N TRP A 66 14.49 5.80 1.35
CA TRP A 66 13.16 6.39 1.41
C TRP A 66 12.55 6.35 0.03
N PHE A 67 11.36 5.80 -0.07
CA PHE A 67 10.68 5.65 -1.34
C PHE A 67 9.56 6.67 -1.47
N ARG A 68 9.63 7.44 -2.56
CA ARG A 68 8.66 8.47 -2.88
C ARG A 68 8.46 8.56 -4.39
N GLY A 69 7.19 8.65 -4.80
CA GLY A 69 6.78 8.99 -6.15
C GLY A 69 5.71 10.09 -6.16
N PRO A 70 5.46 10.71 -7.32
CA PRO A 70 4.29 11.55 -7.54
C PRO A 70 2.98 10.78 -7.33
N THR A 71 1.92 11.48 -6.95
CA THR A 71 0.58 10.87 -6.76
C THR A 71 0.07 10.19 -8.01
N GLU A 72 0.41 10.70 -9.20
CA GLU A 72 0.02 10.14 -10.50
C GLU A 72 0.54 8.72 -10.76
N TYR A 73 1.54 8.24 -10.02
CA TYR A 73 2.03 6.86 -10.17
C TYR A 73 1.02 5.81 -9.72
N ALA A 74 -0.03 6.18 -8.98
CA ALA A 74 -1.17 5.30 -8.71
C ALA A 74 -1.85 4.82 -10.00
N LYS A 75 -1.77 5.59 -11.10
CA LYS A 75 -2.29 5.21 -12.43
C LYS A 75 -1.64 3.96 -13.01
N VAL A 76 -0.43 3.61 -12.58
CA VAL A 76 0.22 2.36 -13.01
C VAL A 76 -0.61 1.15 -12.62
N LEU A 77 -1.24 1.19 -11.46
CA LEU A 77 -2.07 0.13 -10.94
C LEU A 77 -3.43 0.07 -11.64
N SER A 78 -4.12 1.21 -11.73
CA SER A 78 -5.45 1.29 -12.37
C SER A 78 -5.38 0.97 -13.87
N ALA A 79 -4.30 1.36 -14.56
CA ALA A 79 -4.08 1.06 -15.96
C ALA A 79 -3.88 -0.45 -16.27
N ALA A 80 -3.64 -1.26 -15.24
CA ALA A 80 -3.43 -2.70 -15.36
C ALA A 80 -4.53 -3.53 -14.67
N SER A 81 -5.69 -2.93 -14.39
CA SER A 81 -6.82 -3.62 -13.73
C SER A 81 -6.50 -4.15 -12.33
N VAL A 82 -5.59 -3.50 -11.59
CA VAL A 82 -5.41 -3.76 -10.17
C VAL A 82 -6.58 -3.15 -9.40
N GLU A 83 -7.20 -3.89 -8.48
CA GLU A 83 -8.32 -3.41 -7.68
C GLU A 83 -7.91 -2.91 -6.31
N VAL A 84 -6.89 -3.53 -5.69
CA VAL A 84 -6.59 -3.29 -4.28
C VAL A 84 -5.09 -3.22 -4.01
N ALA A 85 -4.67 -2.25 -3.21
CA ALA A 85 -3.31 -2.09 -2.73
C ALA A 85 -3.18 -2.41 -1.23
N SER A 86 -2.23 -3.28 -0.88
CA SER A 86 -1.76 -3.42 0.50
C SER A 86 -0.75 -2.31 0.80
N LEU A 87 -1.01 -1.54 1.86
CA LEU A 87 -0.17 -0.42 2.30
C LEU A 87 0.61 -0.74 3.58
N ALA A 88 0.54 -1.97 4.10
CA ALA A 88 1.28 -2.36 5.30
C ALA A 88 2.70 -2.83 4.96
N ASN A 89 3.60 -1.87 4.79
CA ASN A 89 5.02 -2.13 4.55
C ASN A 89 5.91 -1.11 5.28
N ASN A 90 7.21 -1.39 5.35
CA ASN A 90 8.17 -0.58 6.09
C ASN A 90 8.44 0.82 5.49
N HIS A 91 8.03 1.04 4.24
CA HIS A 91 8.18 2.31 3.53
C HIS A 91 6.90 3.18 3.51
N ALA A 92 5.76 2.65 4.00
CA ALA A 92 4.48 3.35 3.97
C ALA A 92 4.50 4.72 4.67
N PHE A 93 5.34 4.87 5.71
CA PHE A 93 5.50 6.12 6.47
C PHE A 93 6.85 6.80 6.26
N ASP A 94 7.52 6.56 5.17
CA ASP A 94 8.82 7.20 4.90
C ASP A 94 8.77 8.72 4.94
N TYR A 95 7.63 9.31 4.62
CA TYR A 95 7.37 10.75 4.71
C TYR A 95 6.28 11.09 5.75
N GLY A 96 6.20 10.28 6.81
CA GLY A 96 5.30 10.47 7.94
C GLY A 96 3.81 10.27 7.60
N ALA A 97 2.96 10.62 8.56
CA ALA A 97 1.52 10.41 8.43
C ALA A 97 0.89 11.20 7.26
N GLN A 98 1.42 12.38 6.92
CA GLN A 98 0.90 13.13 5.78
C GLN A 98 1.21 12.43 4.46
N GLY A 99 2.44 11.94 4.26
CA GLY A 99 2.79 11.16 3.07
C GLY A 99 1.93 9.90 2.92
N PHE A 100 1.62 9.24 4.03
CA PHE A 100 0.72 8.09 4.02
C PHE A 100 -0.71 8.47 3.62
N ARG A 101 -1.27 9.57 4.16
CA ARG A 101 -2.59 10.08 3.74
C ARG A 101 -2.62 10.49 2.27
N ASP A 102 -1.56 11.12 1.76
CA ASP A 102 -1.45 11.48 0.35
C ASP A 102 -1.46 10.21 -0.53
N THR A 103 -0.78 9.14 -0.10
CA THR A 103 -0.79 7.83 -0.77
C THR A 103 -2.20 7.24 -0.81
N ILE A 104 -2.92 7.25 0.31
CA ILE A 104 -4.32 6.79 0.36
C ILE A 104 -5.17 7.57 -0.63
N ALA A 105 -5.08 8.90 -0.59
CA ALA A 105 -5.85 9.76 -1.50
C ALA A 105 -5.53 9.50 -2.97
N ALA A 106 -4.26 9.25 -3.32
CA ALA A 106 -3.85 8.92 -4.67
C ALA A 106 -4.44 7.57 -5.15
N VAL A 107 -4.40 6.56 -4.29
CA VAL A 107 -4.96 5.23 -4.57
C VAL A 107 -6.48 5.32 -4.76
N GLU A 108 -7.19 6.00 -3.85
CA GLU A 108 -8.64 6.16 -3.93
C GLU A 108 -9.07 7.02 -5.13
N ALA A 109 -8.28 8.02 -5.52
CA ALA A 109 -8.56 8.85 -6.71
C ALA A 109 -8.53 8.03 -8.01
N GLU A 110 -7.77 6.95 -8.07
CA GLU A 110 -7.72 6.01 -9.19
C GLU A 110 -8.79 4.89 -9.08
N GLY A 111 -9.68 4.98 -8.11
CA GLY A 111 -10.75 4.00 -7.89
C GLY A 111 -10.31 2.69 -7.26
N LEU A 112 -9.07 2.62 -6.75
CA LEU A 112 -8.54 1.42 -6.11
C LEU A 112 -8.97 1.35 -4.63
N GLY A 113 -9.17 0.13 -4.14
CA GLY A 113 -9.24 -0.14 -2.71
C GLY A 113 -7.85 -0.18 -2.07
N TRP A 114 -7.83 -0.08 -0.76
CA TRP A 114 -6.60 -0.30 -0.01
C TRP A 114 -6.88 -0.95 1.35
N PHE A 115 -5.88 -1.58 1.91
CA PHE A 115 -5.89 -2.12 3.27
C PHE A 115 -4.50 -2.12 3.87
N GLY A 116 -4.46 -2.20 5.18
CA GLY A 116 -3.21 -2.34 5.94
C GLY A 116 -3.34 -1.80 7.34
N THR A 117 -2.53 -2.36 8.22
CA THR A 117 -2.38 -1.93 9.61
C THR A 117 -0.90 -1.63 9.82
N TYR A 118 -0.59 -0.36 9.97
CA TYR A 118 0.78 0.07 10.23
C TYR A 118 1.00 0.48 11.68
N ASN A 119 -0.01 1.03 12.32
CA ASN A 119 0.20 1.80 13.55
C ASN A 119 -0.30 1.06 14.79
N LYS A 120 0.58 0.91 15.78
CA LYS A 120 0.25 0.43 17.14
C LYS A 120 -0.85 1.26 17.82
N ASN A 121 -1.00 2.52 17.42
CA ASN A 121 -2.00 3.43 17.98
C ASN A 121 -3.39 3.28 17.36
N ARG A 122 -3.54 2.42 16.35
CA ARG A 122 -4.82 2.09 15.70
C ARG A 122 -5.59 3.33 15.28
N ASP A 123 -4.91 4.18 14.53
CA ASP A 123 -5.52 5.35 13.94
C ASP A 123 -6.44 4.92 12.80
N PRO A 124 -7.76 5.13 12.91
CA PRO A 124 -8.71 4.69 11.87
C PRO A 124 -8.50 5.37 10.52
N GLU A 125 -7.75 6.47 10.47
CA GLU A 125 -7.36 7.11 9.21
C GLU A 125 -6.20 6.39 8.51
N THR A 126 -5.49 5.51 9.23
CA THR A 126 -4.30 4.81 8.73
C THR A 126 -4.42 3.29 8.85
N GLU A 127 -5.60 2.81 9.22
CA GLU A 127 -5.87 1.37 9.36
C GLU A 127 -7.18 1.02 8.68
N LYS A 128 -7.14 0.04 7.79
CA LYS A 128 -8.32 -0.43 7.08
C LYS A 128 -8.20 -1.91 6.74
N PHE A 129 -9.29 -2.65 6.94
CA PHE A 129 -9.51 -3.95 6.32
C PHE A 129 -10.33 -3.74 5.06
N TYR A 130 -10.09 -4.57 4.06
CA TYR A 130 -10.82 -4.48 2.80
C TYR A 130 -11.73 -5.69 2.63
N PHE A 131 -13.02 -5.46 2.42
CA PHE A 131 -14.00 -6.51 2.17
C PHE A 131 -14.34 -6.54 0.69
N TYR A 132 -14.14 -7.70 0.08
CA TYR A 132 -14.52 -7.96 -1.29
C TYR A 132 -15.59 -9.03 -1.34
N THR A 133 -16.67 -8.76 -2.09
CA THR A 133 -17.79 -9.70 -2.25
C THR A 133 -18.03 -9.98 -3.72
N LYS A 134 -18.05 -11.27 -4.07
CA LYS A 134 -18.41 -11.75 -5.41
C LYS A 134 -19.20 -13.04 -5.29
N ASP A 135 -20.29 -13.16 -6.05
CA ASP A 135 -21.15 -14.35 -6.10
C ASP A 135 -21.64 -14.87 -4.73
N GLY A 136 -21.87 -13.95 -3.81
CA GLY A 136 -22.32 -14.24 -2.45
C GLY A 136 -21.23 -14.70 -1.49
N VAL A 137 -19.96 -14.73 -1.92
CA VAL A 137 -18.81 -15.00 -1.07
C VAL A 137 -18.12 -13.70 -0.73
N THR A 138 -17.88 -13.46 0.56
CA THR A 138 -17.16 -12.29 1.06
C THR A 138 -15.82 -12.69 1.65
N ILE A 139 -14.75 -12.07 1.17
CA ILE A 139 -13.41 -12.20 1.76
C ILE A 139 -13.02 -10.88 2.45
N CYS A 140 -12.30 -10.99 3.56
CA CYS A 140 -11.69 -9.85 4.23
C CYS A 140 -10.17 -9.92 4.04
N LEU A 141 -9.60 -8.87 3.46
CA LEU A 141 -8.15 -8.71 3.32
C LEU A 141 -7.60 -7.92 4.50
N MET A 142 -6.57 -8.46 5.12
CA MET A 142 -5.85 -7.86 6.23
C MET A 142 -4.36 -7.96 6.00
N SER A 143 -3.60 -6.95 6.38
CA SER A 143 -2.14 -7.03 6.34
C SER A 143 -1.52 -6.38 7.57
N LEU A 144 -0.33 -6.87 7.93
CA LEU A 144 0.42 -6.45 9.09
C LEU A 144 1.88 -6.21 8.70
N LEU A 145 2.44 -5.11 9.15
CA LEU A 145 3.88 -4.90 9.02
C LEU A 145 4.63 -5.84 9.98
N TRP A 146 5.54 -6.64 9.43
CA TRP A 146 6.28 -7.66 10.19
C TRP A 146 7.11 -7.08 11.34
N ASP A 147 7.74 -5.93 11.17
CA ASP A 147 8.63 -5.30 12.16
C ASP A 147 7.90 -4.97 13.47
N ASP A 148 6.59 -4.83 13.42
CA ASP A 148 5.74 -4.60 14.60
C ASP A 148 5.11 -5.89 15.15
N TYR A 149 5.41 -7.04 14.56
CA TYR A 149 4.86 -8.31 15.00
C TYR A 149 5.67 -8.90 16.15
N ASN A 150 5.13 -8.85 17.35
CA ASN A 150 5.55 -9.66 18.47
C ASN A 150 4.44 -10.64 18.86
N PRO A 151 4.55 -11.93 18.52
CA PRO A 151 3.49 -12.90 18.79
C PRO A 151 3.24 -13.14 20.28
N GLN A 152 4.17 -12.73 21.14
CA GLN A 152 4.08 -12.89 22.61
C GLN A 152 3.55 -11.64 23.31
N ASP A 153 3.43 -10.49 22.59
CA ASP A 153 2.85 -9.30 23.15
C ASP A 153 1.30 -9.40 23.11
N PRO A 154 0.64 -9.52 24.28
CA PRO A 154 -0.82 -9.64 24.33
C PRO A 154 -1.55 -8.37 23.87
N ASN A 155 -0.83 -7.23 23.82
CA ASN A 155 -1.36 -5.94 23.36
C ASN A 155 -0.78 -5.52 22.00
N GLY A 156 0.01 -6.38 21.37
CA GLY A 156 0.66 -6.11 20.08
C GLY A 156 -0.28 -6.27 18.90
N ASN A 157 0.20 -5.85 17.74
CA ASN A 157 -0.55 -5.91 16.49
C ASN A 157 -1.03 -7.35 16.13
N GLY A 158 -0.22 -8.35 16.44
CA GLY A 158 -0.60 -9.75 16.22
C GLY A 158 -1.78 -10.22 17.09
N ALA A 159 -1.86 -9.78 18.35
CA ALA A 159 -3.00 -10.07 19.21
C ALA A 159 -4.27 -9.37 18.70
N TYR A 160 -4.13 -8.11 18.31
CA TYR A 160 -5.22 -7.33 17.70
C TYR A 160 -5.77 -8.00 16.44
N LEU A 161 -4.90 -8.38 15.49
CA LEU A 161 -5.37 -9.05 14.27
C LEU A 161 -6.08 -10.37 14.56
N ARG A 162 -5.56 -11.19 15.49
CA ARG A 162 -6.26 -12.43 15.89
C ARG A 162 -7.64 -12.15 16.46
N GLN A 163 -7.78 -11.08 17.24
CA GLN A 163 -9.07 -10.65 17.76
C GLN A 163 -9.99 -10.24 16.61
N GLN A 164 -9.54 -9.40 15.69
CA GLN A 164 -10.33 -8.94 14.55
C GLN A 164 -10.75 -10.10 13.64
N ILE A 165 -9.85 -11.04 13.34
CA ILE A 165 -10.17 -12.26 12.60
C ILE A 165 -11.30 -13.04 13.30
N SER A 166 -11.21 -13.20 14.62
CA SER A 166 -12.23 -13.91 15.39
C SER A 166 -13.57 -13.18 15.35
N GLU A 167 -13.60 -11.87 15.52
CA GLU A 167 -14.80 -11.03 15.48
C GLU A 167 -15.47 -11.08 14.09
N ILE A 168 -14.70 -10.91 13.02
CA ILE A 168 -15.20 -10.97 11.65
C ILE A 168 -15.82 -12.33 11.33
N LYS A 169 -15.15 -13.43 11.71
CA LYS A 169 -15.65 -14.78 11.50
C LYS A 169 -16.89 -15.09 12.33
N GLN A 170 -16.94 -14.66 13.59
CA GLN A 170 -18.09 -14.89 14.49
C GLN A 170 -19.31 -14.06 14.09
N SER A 171 -19.12 -12.86 13.60
CA SER A 171 -20.21 -11.98 13.14
C SER A 171 -20.74 -12.33 11.75
N GLY A 172 -20.04 -13.20 11.00
CA GLY A 172 -20.41 -13.54 9.64
C GLY A 172 -20.21 -12.41 8.64
N GLN A 173 -19.33 -11.44 8.93
CA GLN A 173 -19.02 -10.34 8.02
C GLN A 173 -18.22 -10.81 6.80
N ALA A 174 -17.45 -11.89 6.93
CA ALA A 174 -16.74 -12.51 5.83
C ALA A 174 -16.72 -14.04 5.98
N ASP A 175 -16.74 -14.72 4.85
CA ASP A 175 -16.62 -16.19 4.76
C ASP A 175 -15.17 -16.61 4.95
N ALA A 176 -14.24 -15.79 4.50
CA ALA A 176 -12.80 -16.00 4.66
C ALA A 176 -12.07 -14.71 5.05
N VAL A 177 -10.94 -14.86 5.74
CA VAL A 177 -9.99 -13.79 6.05
C VAL A 177 -8.62 -14.20 5.51
N ILE A 178 -7.99 -13.33 4.75
CA ILE A 178 -6.69 -13.50 4.07
C ILE A 178 -5.71 -12.44 4.57
#